data_4156f37b25723b89072e5e4b75384204
#
_entry.id   4156f37b25723b89072e5e4b75384204
#
_cell.length_a   1.000
_cell.length_b   1.000
_cell.length_c   1.000
_cell.angle_alpha   90.00
_cell.angle_beta   90.00
_cell.angle_gamma   90.00
#
_symmetry.space_group_name_H-M   'P 1'
#
loop_
_entity.id
_entity.type
_entity.pdbx_description
1 polymer ?
#
loop_
_entity_poly.entity_id
_entity_poly.type
_entity_poly.pdbx_seq_one_letter_code
_entity_poly.pdbx_strand_id
1 'polypeptide(L)'
;MAIRYVDSNTIMDLGEKIRFKSKVEPVCGVDIPFSTISADYELIFVDTDAETETVEDQGNCNINEHTLDALIEPQKTGIYCLRFIYKIADETWVDNYKIKVKG
;
A
#
# COMPACT_ATOMS: atom_id res chain seq x y z
N MET A 1 -8.81 -12.20 -10.35
CA MET A 1 -8.24 -10.91 -10.76
C MET A 1 -6.79 -10.82 -10.31
N ALA A 2 -5.90 -10.49 -11.21
CA ALA A 2 -4.48 -10.38 -10.85
C ALA A 2 -4.18 -9.02 -10.23
N ILE A 3 -3.58 -9.04 -9.04
CA ILE A 3 -3.11 -7.82 -8.39
C ILE A 3 -1.69 -7.56 -8.83
N ARG A 4 -1.41 -6.35 -9.29
CA ARG A 4 -0.07 -5.94 -9.67
C ARG A 4 0.65 -5.32 -8.47
N TYR A 5 1.78 -5.92 -8.08
CA TYR A 5 2.57 -5.46 -6.95
C TYR A 5 3.80 -4.68 -7.40
N VAL A 6 4.07 -3.56 -6.71
CA VAL A 6 5.30 -2.77 -6.93
C VAL A 6 6.49 -3.46 -6.27
N ASP A 7 6.30 -3.95 -5.05
CA ASP A 7 7.29 -4.69 -4.30
C ASP A 7 6.59 -5.86 -3.61
N SER A 8 7.24 -7.02 -3.55
CA SER A 8 6.60 -8.24 -3.09
C SER A 8 7.30 -8.94 -1.92
N ASN A 9 8.24 -8.27 -1.26
CA ASN A 9 9.13 -8.95 -0.32
C ASN A 9 9.01 -8.51 1.14
N THR A 10 7.93 -7.86 1.50
CA THR A 10 7.72 -7.44 2.89
C THR A 10 7.15 -8.61 3.71
N ILE A 11 7.78 -8.91 4.82
CA ILE A 11 7.37 -9.97 5.74
C ILE A 11 7.15 -9.35 7.12
N MET A 12 6.00 -9.66 7.72
CA MET A 12 5.66 -9.23 9.07
C MET A 12 5.31 -10.42 9.94
N ASP A 13 5.48 -10.27 11.25
CA ASP A 13 4.96 -11.25 12.21
C ASP A 13 3.60 -10.77 12.72
N LEU A 14 2.72 -11.73 13.01
CA LEU A 14 1.40 -11.41 13.57
C LEU A 14 1.56 -10.71 14.92
N GLY A 15 0.84 -9.61 15.10
CA GLY A 15 0.94 -8.78 16.30
C GLY A 15 1.85 -7.57 16.13
N GLU A 16 2.60 -7.50 15.05
CA GLU A 16 3.38 -6.31 14.75
C GLU A 16 2.50 -5.17 14.23
N LYS A 17 2.83 -3.97 14.65
CA LYS A 17 2.22 -2.74 14.16
C LYS A 17 3.33 -1.86 13.63
N ILE A 18 3.40 -1.67 12.33
CA ILE A 18 4.50 -0.95 11.70
C ILE A 18 3.99 0.18 10.81
N ARG A 19 4.85 1.16 10.63
CA ARG A 19 4.61 2.26 9.71
C ARG A 19 5.26 1.90 8.37
N PHE A 20 4.42 1.73 7.36
CA PHE A 20 4.87 1.41 6.02
C PHE A 20 5.00 2.70 5.21
N LYS A 21 6.14 2.89 4.58
CA LYS A 21 6.42 4.09 3.78
C LYS A 21 6.60 3.72 2.32
N SER A 22 5.94 4.48 1.46
CA SER A 22 6.05 4.33 0.01
C SER A 22 6.50 5.65 -0.60
N LYS A 23 7.57 5.61 -1.36
CA LYS A 23 8.06 6.79 -2.06
C LYS A 23 7.42 6.86 -3.45
N VAL A 24 6.78 7.98 -3.73
CA VAL A 24 6.24 8.26 -5.06
C VAL A 24 7.35 8.85 -5.91
N GLU A 25 7.66 8.19 -7.02
CA GLU A 25 8.70 8.65 -7.94
C GLU A 25 8.07 9.17 -9.24
N PRO A 26 8.64 10.23 -9.83
CA PRO A 26 8.17 10.73 -11.12
C PRO A 26 8.44 9.69 -12.21
N VAL A 27 7.49 9.56 -13.12
CA VAL A 27 7.60 8.64 -14.26
C VAL A 27 8.53 9.23 -15.29
N CYS A 28 9.36 8.38 -15.90
CA CYS A 28 10.23 8.71 -17.05
C CYS A 28 11.37 9.68 -16.78
N GLY A 29 11.87 9.75 -15.56
CA GLY A 29 13.07 10.54 -15.26
C GLY A 29 12.93 12.03 -15.53
N VAL A 30 11.71 12.52 -15.69
CA VAL A 30 11.45 13.95 -15.83
C VAL A 30 11.44 14.54 -14.43
N ASP A 31 12.40 15.42 -14.18
CA ASP A 31 12.55 16.09 -12.89
C ASP A 31 11.60 17.28 -12.80
N ILE A 32 10.31 17.00 -12.94
CA ILE A 32 9.26 18.01 -12.79
C ILE A 32 8.77 17.95 -11.35
N PRO A 33 8.83 19.07 -10.61
CA PRO A 33 8.25 19.13 -9.29
C PRO A 33 6.77 18.80 -9.33
N PHE A 34 6.34 17.88 -8.48
CA PHE A 34 4.94 17.56 -8.34
C PHE A 34 4.56 17.51 -6.87
N SER A 35 3.28 17.74 -6.59
CA SER A 35 2.75 17.62 -5.24
C SER A 35 1.67 16.56 -5.22
N THR A 36 1.74 15.66 -4.24
CA THR A 36 0.67 14.70 -3.98
C THR A 36 -0.47 15.46 -3.28
N ILE A 37 -1.65 15.46 -3.90
CA ILE A 37 -2.79 16.23 -3.40
C ILE A 37 -3.48 15.47 -2.26
N SER A 38 -3.66 14.16 -2.44
CA SER A 38 -4.30 13.30 -1.45
C SER A 38 -3.79 11.89 -1.59
N ALA A 39 -3.82 11.12 -0.51
CA ALA A 39 -3.44 9.73 -0.53
C ALA A 39 -4.24 8.95 0.52
N ASP A 40 -4.71 7.78 0.11
CA ASP A 40 -5.41 6.86 0.97
C ASP A 40 -4.72 5.50 0.93
N TYR A 41 -4.94 4.67 1.92
CA TYR A 41 -4.46 3.29 1.90
C TYR A 41 -5.59 2.32 2.20
N GLU A 42 -5.46 1.10 1.69
CA GLU A 42 -6.29 -0.03 2.03
C GLU A 42 -5.40 -1.21 2.38
N LEU A 43 -5.64 -1.83 3.53
CA LEU A 43 -4.99 -3.08 3.90
C LEU A 43 -5.96 -4.21 3.58
N ILE A 44 -5.64 -5.00 2.56
CA ILE A 44 -6.55 -5.99 1.98
C ILE A 44 -6.03 -7.37 2.31
N PHE A 45 -6.85 -8.19 2.98
CA PHE A 45 -6.55 -9.60 3.18
C PHE A 45 -6.89 -10.37 1.91
N VAL A 46 -5.89 -11.07 1.36
CA VAL A 46 -6.06 -11.88 0.15
C VAL A 46 -6.15 -13.33 0.55
N ASP A 47 -7.34 -13.90 0.45
CA ASP A 47 -7.56 -15.32 0.71
C ASP A 47 -7.38 -16.08 -0.61
N THR A 48 -6.24 -16.74 -0.76
CA THR A 48 -5.90 -17.46 -1.99
C THR A 48 -6.71 -18.73 -2.17
N ASP A 49 -7.17 -19.34 -1.09
CA ASP A 49 -7.99 -20.56 -1.15
C ASP A 49 -9.43 -20.25 -1.59
N ALA A 50 -10.01 -19.22 -1.03
CA ALA A 50 -11.37 -18.79 -1.38
C ALA A 50 -11.41 -17.83 -2.57
N GLU A 51 -10.26 -17.38 -3.06
CA GLU A 51 -10.12 -16.38 -4.13
C GLU A 51 -10.89 -15.09 -3.81
N THR A 52 -10.84 -14.66 -2.54
CA THR A 52 -11.52 -13.45 -2.08
C THR A 52 -10.54 -12.42 -1.56
N GLU A 53 -10.96 -11.16 -1.64
CA GLU A 53 -10.23 -10.03 -1.10
C GLU A 53 -11.13 -9.27 -0.13
N THR A 54 -10.61 -8.98 1.07
CA THR A 54 -11.39 -8.28 2.09
C THR A 54 -10.57 -7.11 2.62
N VAL A 55 -11.13 -5.91 2.57
CA VAL A 55 -10.50 -4.73 3.16
C VAL A 55 -10.61 -4.86 4.67
N GLU A 56 -9.46 -5.05 5.34
CA GLU A 56 -9.40 -5.19 6.78
C GLU A 56 -9.26 -3.83 7.48
N ASP A 57 -8.53 -2.92 6.85
CA ASP A 57 -8.32 -1.57 7.36
C ASP A 57 -8.14 -0.61 6.19
N GLN A 58 -8.51 0.65 6.40
CA GLN A 58 -8.35 1.70 5.41
C GLN A 58 -8.34 3.06 6.08
N GLY A 59 -7.76 4.04 5.42
CA GLY A 59 -7.72 5.39 5.94
C GLY A 59 -6.92 6.31 5.05
N ASN A 60 -6.65 7.51 5.56
CA ASN A 60 -5.82 8.48 4.87
C ASN A 60 -4.36 8.24 5.21
N CYS A 61 -3.49 8.39 4.22
CA CYS A 61 -2.05 8.35 4.44
C CYS A 61 -1.55 9.71 4.90
N ASN A 62 -0.48 9.71 5.70
CA ASN A 62 0.32 10.91 5.88
C ASN A 62 1.16 11.13 4.63
N ILE A 63 1.26 12.38 4.19
CA ILE A 63 2.05 12.76 3.03
C ILE A 63 3.19 13.64 3.51
N ASN A 64 4.43 13.21 3.26
CA ASN A 64 5.61 13.99 3.56
C ASN A 64 6.41 14.14 2.26
N GLU A 65 6.26 15.28 1.61
CA GLU A 65 6.81 15.53 0.27
C GLU A 65 6.31 14.47 -0.71
N HIS A 66 7.16 13.52 -1.09
CA HIS A 66 6.82 12.45 -2.03
C HIS A 66 6.71 11.09 -1.33
N THR A 67 6.66 11.06 -0.01
CA THR A 67 6.55 9.82 0.75
C THR A 67 5.16 9.69 1.34
N LEU A 68 4.51 8.56 1.05
CA LEU A 68 3.24 8.17 1.64
C LEU A 68 3.50 7.26 2.83
N ASP A 69 2.74 7.41 3.88
CA ASP A 69 2.98 6.77 5.15
C ASP A 69 1.68 6.22 5.71
N ALA A 70 1.64 4.92 6.01
CA ALA A 70 0.48 4.26 6.59
C ALA A 70 0.91 3.36 7.75
N LEU A 71 0.22 3.46 8.87
CA LEU A 71 0.44 2.60 10.03
C LEU A 71 -0.50 1.39 9.91
N ILE A 72 0.08 0.20 9.82
CA ILE A 72 -0.68 -1.03 9.60
C ILE A 72 -0.45 -2.05 10.71
N GLU A 73 -1.50 -2.80 11.04
CA GLU A 73 -1.47 -3.88 12.01
C GLU A 73 -2.35 -5.02 11.50
N PRO A 74 -1.80 -5.93 10.69
CA PRO A 74 -2.56 -7.07 10.20
C PRO A 74 -3.05 -7.96 11.32
N GLN A 75 -4.29 -8.43 11.23
CA GLN A 75 -4.95 -9.21 12.27
C GLN A 75 -4.91 -10.72 12.04
N LYS A 76 -4.44 -11.16 10.89
CA LYS A 76 -4.41 -12.56 10.50
C LYS A 76 -3.08 -12.92 9.86
N THR A 77 -2.73 -14.20 9.92
CA THR A 77 -1.61 -14.72 9.12
C THR A 77 -2.06 -14.94 7.68
N GLY A 78 -1.17 -14.76 6.73
CA GLY A 78 -1.43 -15.00 5.32
C GLY A 78 -0.90 -13.87 4.45
N ILE A 79 -1.51 -13.70 3.30
CA ILE A 79 -1.09 -12.72 2.30
C ILE A 79 -1.99 -11.49 2.37
N TYR A 80 -1.36 -10.32 2.40
CA TYR A 80 -2.04 -9.04 2.35
C TYR A 80 -1.56 -8.24 1.15
N CYS A 81 -2.46 -7.40 0.64
CA CYS A 81 -2.12 -6.35 -0.30
C CYS A 81 -2.28 -5.01 0.43
N LEU A 82 -1.19 -4.26 0.55
CA LEU A 82 -1.26 -2.88 1.00
C LEU A 82 -1.34 -2.00 -0.24
N ARG A 83 -2.49 -1.37 -0.45
CA ARG A 83 -2.76 -0.54 -1.61
C ARG A 83 -2.71 0.92 -1.22
N PHE A 84 -1.90 1.68 -1.93
CA PHE A 84 -1.90 3.13 -1.85
C PHE A 84 -2.62 3.71 -3.06
N ILE A 85 -3.57 4.59 -2.81
CA ILE A 85 -4.32 5.31 -3.83
C ILE A 85 -4.03 6.79 -3.64
N TYR A 86 -3.40 7.42 -4.61
CA TYR A 86 -2.99 8.80 -4.46
C TYR A 86 -3.25 9.60 -5.74
N LYS A 87 -3.39 10.91 -5.55
CA LYS A 87 -3.65 11.84 -6.65
C LYS A 87 -2.48 12.79 -6.82
N ILE A 88 -2.05 12.93 -8.07
CA ILE A 88 -1.06 13.92 -8.49
C ILE A 88 -1.73 14.70 -9.62
N ALA A 89 -1.95 16.00 -9.41
CA ALA A 89 -2.71 16.84 -10.33
C ALA A 89 -4.10 16.23 -10.59
N ASP A 90 -4.44 15.94 -11.84
CA ASP A 90 -5.72 15.34 -12.21
C ASP A 90 -5.64 13.82 -12.40
N GLU A 91 -4.51 13.22 -12.09
CA GLU A 91 -4.30 11.78 -12.25
C GLU A 91 -4.47 11.04 -10.92
N THR A 92 -5.02 9.84 -10.98
CA THR A 92 -5.13 8.94 -9.83
C THR A 92 -4.23 7.73 -10.08
N TRP A 93 -3.36 7.45 -9.12
CA TRP A 93 -2.39 6.35 -9.20
C TRP A 93 -2.67 5.33 -8.11
N VAL A 94 -2.38 4.07 -8.41
CA VAL A 94 -2.55 2.97 -7.46
C VAL A 94 -1.28 2.14 -7.43
N ASP A 95 -0.69 2.02 -6.24
CA ASP A 95 0.47 1.17 -6.00
C ASP A 95 0.08 0.07 -5.00
N ASN A 96 0.45 -1.17 -5.31
CA ASN A 96 0.16 -2.32 -4.46
C ASN A 96 1.44 -2.96 -3.94
N TYR A 97 1.47 -3.26 -2.65
CA TYR A 97 2.59 -3.95 -2.00
C TYR A 97 2.10 -5.25 -1.39
N LYS A 98 2.83 -6.33 -1.63
CA LYS A 98 2.52 -7.64 -1.07
C LYS A 98 3.19 -7.78 0.28
N ILE A 99 2.40 -8.16 1.30
CA ILE A 99 2.89 -8.39 2.65
C ILE A 99 2.53 -9.81 3.05
N LYS A 100 3.52 -10.56 3.51
CA LYS A 100 3.30 -11.90 4.07
C LYS A 100 3.36 -11.80 5.57
N VAL A 101 2.28 -12.20 6.25
CA VAL A 101 2.18 -12.19 7.72
C VAL A 101 2.34 -13.60 8.24
N LYS A 102 3.34 -13.80 9.11
CA LYS A 102 3.61 -15.07 9.77
C LYS A 102 3.08 -15.06 11.19
N GLY A 103 2.64 -16.21 11.65
CA GLY A 103 2.18 -16.41 13.02
C GLY A 103 3.19 -17.09 13.92
#